data_888015e1c48532c39fe848637c9d1566
#
_entry.id   888015e1c48532c39fe848637c9d1566
#
_cell.length_a   1.000
_cell.length_b   1.000
_cell.length_c   1.000
_cell.angle_alpha   90.00
_cell.angle_beta   90.00
_cell.angle_gamma   90.00
#
_symmetry.space_group_name_H-M   'P 1'
#
loop_
_entity.id
_entity.type
_entity.pdbx_description
1 polymer ?
#
loop_
_entity_poly.entity_id
_entity_poly.type
_entity_poly.pdbx_seq_one_letter_code
_entity_poly.pdbx_strand_id
1 'polypeptide(L)'
;MTKGINQKQKMLYLEKIFQEETDDDHVLTLQQIAEWLQKHGVNADRKTLYSDFDELRNFGLDIISSNSGRNCTYHLGKREFELAELKLLVDSVQAARFIPDKKSHALIRKLEKLASREQGKSLQRQVVIAGRVKTMNRNVYLTVDKLHQAINTNVQVRFHYTRWNTRKELVPRNKGNWFQVSPWLMILS
;
A
#
# COMPACT_ATOMS: atom_id res chain seq x y z
N MET A 1 -2.67 -42.15 2.12
CA MET A 1 -2.97 -40.92 2.90
C MET A 1 -1.88 -39.88 2.62
N THR A 2 -2.09 -39.05 1.66
CA THR A 2 -1.16 -37.94 1.35
C THR A 2 -1.41 -36.82 2.35
N LYS A 3 -0.96 -37.00 3.58
CA LYS A 3 -0.85 -35.92 4.55
C LYS A 3 0.29 -35.02 4.14
N GLY A 4 -0.01 -33.78 3.75
CA GLY A 4 0.93 -32.71 4.06
C GLY A 4 1.49 -31.85 2.94
N ILE A 5 1.15 -31.99 1.67
CA ILE A 5 1.77 -31.12 0.66
C ILE A 5 1.28 -29.66 0.78
N ASN A 6 0.06 -29.43 1.26
CA ASN A 6 -0.52 -28.08 1.32
C ASN A 6 -0.85 -27.57 2.74
N GLN A 7 -0.56 -28.31 3.81
CA GLN A 7 -0.91 -27.89 5.18
C GLN A 7 -0.13 -26.64 5.63
N LYS A 8 1.14 -26.50 5.25
CA LYS A 8 1.94 -25.30 5.54
C LYS A 8 1.44 -24.09 4.75
N GLN A 9 0.97 -24.31 3.52
CA GLN A 9 0.40 -23.26 2.69
C GLN A 9 -1.00 -22.86 3.14
N LYS A 10 -1.76 -23.77 3.81
CA LYS A 10 -3.11 -23.49 4.29
C LYS A 10 -3.16 -22.23 5.17
N MET A 11 -2.25 -22.10 6.12
CA MET A 11 -2.21 -20.93 7.02
C MET A 11 -1.97 -19.63 6.25
N LEU A 12 -1.06 -19.63 5.28
CA LEU A 12 -0.79 -18.47 4.43
C LEU A 12 -2.00 -18.10 3.54
N TYR A 13 -2.71 -19.10 3.04
CA TYR A 13 -3.93 -18.85 2.28
C TYR A 13 -5.08 -18.37 3.16
N LEU A 14 -5.18 -18.85 4.41
CA LEU A 14 -6.16 -18.36 5.37
C LEU A 14 -5.87 -16.91 5.77
N GLU A 15 -4.64 -16.56 6.06
CA GLU A 15 -4.23 -15.18 6.28
C GLU A 15 -4.61 -14.30 5.09
N LYS A 16 -4.26 -14.75 3.89
CA LYS A 16 -4.54 -14.03 2.65
C LYS A 16 -6.03 -13.79 2.41
N ILE A 17 -6.89 -14.79 2.60
CA ILE A 17 -8.33 -14.64 2.40
C ILE A 17 -8.92 -13.64 3.41
N PHE A 18 -8.49 -13.68 4.66
CA PHE A 18 -8.94 -12.73 5.67
C PHE A 18 -8.48 -11.31 5.35
N GLN A 19 -7.25 -11.13 4.89
CA GLN A 19 -6.73 -9.81 4.52
C GLN A 19 -7.34 -9.26 3.23
N GLU A 20 -7.56 -10.08 2.21
CA GLU A 20 -7.99 -9.61 0.88
C GLU A 20 -9.49 -9.62 0.68
N GLU A 21 -10.22 -10.60 1.24
CA GLU A 21 -11.63 -10.84 0.89
C GLU A 21 -12.61 -10.44 2.00
N THR A 22 -12.14 -10.07 3.18
CA THR A 22 -13.04 -9.73 4.29
C THR A 22 -12.77 -8.33 4.86
N ASP A 23 -13.80 -7.73 5.41
CA ASP A 23 -13.81 -6.51 6.21
C ASP A 23 -15.12 -6.48 7.03
N ASP A 24 -15.39 -5.36 7.74
CA ASP A 24 -16.59 -5.23 8.59
C ASP A 24 -17.90 -5.39 7.82
N ASP A 25 -17.92 -5.01 6.54
CA ASP A 25 -19.09 -5.09 5.66
C ASP A 25 -19.12 -6.38 4.82
N HIS A 26 -17.98 -7.05 4.64
CA HIS A 26 -17.80 -8.24 3.80
C HIS A 26 -17.28 -9.40 4.63
N VAL A 27 -18.19 -10.26 5.04
CA VAL A 27 -17.92 -11.42 5.88
C VAL A 27 -18.01 -12.71 5.10
N LEU A 28 -17.31 -13.75 5.52
CA LEU A 28 -17.31 -15.08 4.89
C LEU A 28 -17.81 -16.14 5.84
N THR A 29 -18.59 -17.09 5.32
CA THR A 29 -18.94 -18.33 6.04
C THR A 29 -17.81 -19.35 5.93
N LEU A 30 -17.79 -20.33 6.85
CA LEU A 30 -16.85 -21.46 6.80
C LEU A 30 -16.86 -22.20 5.46
N GLN A 31 -18.04 -22.33 4.85
CA GLN A 31 -18.18 -22.98 3.55
C GLN A 31 -17.48 -22.16 2.45
N GLN A 32 -17.70 -20.85 2.42
CA GLN A 32 -17.03 -19.96 1.45
C GLN A 32 -15.52 -19.98 1.61
N ILE A 33 -15.02 -20.00 2.83
CA ILE A 33 -13.58 -20.12 3.10
C ILE A 33 -13.03 -21.45 2.60
N ALA A 34 -13.73 -22.57 2.87
CA ALA A 34 -13.32 -23.88 2.39
C ALA A 34 -13.33 -23.97 0.85
N GLU A 35 -14.36 -23.44 0.19
CA GLU A 35 -14.44 -23.36 -1.28
C GLU A 35 -13.30 -22.51 -1.86
N TRP A 36 -12.98 -21.39 -1.22
CA TRP A 36 -11.87 -20.54 -1.65
C TRP A 36 -10.52 -21.27 -1.53
N LEU A 37 -10.28 -21.98 -0.41
CA LEU A 37 -9.09 -22.80 -0.24
C LEU A 37 -9.01 -23.91 -1.29
N GLN A 38 -10.12 -24.58 -1.58
CA GLN A 38 -10.20 -25.66 -2.57
C GLN A 38 -9.83 -25.15 -3.98
N LYS A 39 -10.27 -23.94 -4.36
CA LYS A 39 -9.87 -23.28 -5.62
C LYS A 39 -8.36 -23.06 -5.73
N HIS A 40 -7.67 -22.96 -4.60
CA HIS A 40 -6.22 -22.81 -4.52
C HIS A 40 -5.48 -24.12 -4.27
N GLY A 41 -6.18 -25.26 -4.42
CA GLY A 41 -5.58 -26.59 -4.26
C GLY A 41 -5.33 -27.02 -2.80
N VAL A 42 -5.96 -26.35 -1.85
CA VAL A 42 -5.86 -26.66 -0.42
C VAL A 42 -7.16 -27.26 0.08
N ASN A 43 -7.11 -28.50 0.56
CA ASN A 43 -8.26 -29.12 1.21
C ASN A 43 -8.25 -28.82 2.70
N ALA A 44 -9.37 -28.35 3.21
CA ALA A 44 -9.55 -28.03 4.62
C ALA A 44 -10.85 -28.62 5.14
N ASP A 45 -10.77 -29.40 6.21
CA ASP A 45 -11.92 -29.88 6.92
C ASP A 45 -12.46 -28.82 7.88
N ARG A 46 -13.78 -28.79 8.05
CA ARG A 46 -14.47 -27.85 8.93
C ARG A 46 -13.89 -27.84 10.36
N LYS A 47 -13.55 -29.02 10.91
CA LYS A 47 -12.98 -29.13 12.27
C LYS A 47 -11.59 -28.52 12.37
N THR A 48 -10.78 -28.66 11.34
CA THR A 48 -9.42 -28.10 11.33
C THR A 48 -9.42 -26.59 11.13
N LEU A 49 -10.41 -26.02 10.43
CA LEU A 49 -10.50 -24.57 10.25
C LEU A 49 -10.68 -23.81 11.56
N TYR A 50 -11.42 -24.35 12.52
CA TYR A 50 -11.56 -23.70 13.84
C TYR A 50 -10.20 -23.60 14.55
N SER A 51 -9.46 -24.71 14.58
CA SER A 51 -8.11 -24.73 15.16
C SER A 51 -7.15 -23.79 14.42
N ASP A 52 -7.25 -23.76 13.08
CA ASP A 52 -6.43 -22.86 12.27
C ASP A 52 -6.75 -21.37 12.55
N PHE A 53 -8.02 -21.02 12.78
CA PHE A 53 -8.40 -19.65 13.15
C PHE A 53 -7.87 -19.27 14.54
N ASP A 54 -7.87 -20.21 15.48
CA ASP A 54 -7.31 -19.95 16.80
C ASP A 54 -5.79 -19.76 16.74
N GLU A 55 -5.09 -20.52 15.90
CA GLU A 55 -3.67 -20.31 15.64
C GLU A 55 -3.38 -18.96 14.99
N LEU A 56 -4.21 -18.53 14.03
CA LEU A 56 -4.07 -17.20 13.41
C LEU A 56 -4.35 -16.08 14.42
N ARG A 57 -5.32 -16.25 15.33
CA ARG A 57 -5.56 -15.31 16.43
C ARG A 57 -4.36 -15.22 17.37
N ASN A 58 -3.79 -16.36 17.73
CA ASN A 58 -2.57 -16.43 18.56
C ASN A 58 -1.37 -15.78 17.85
N PHE A 59 -1.32 -15.86 16.52
CA PHE A 59 -0.31 -15.19 15.72
C PHE A 59 -0.51 -13.66 15.63
N GLY A 60 -1.72 -13.17 15.97
CA GLY A 60 -2.02 -11.73 16.04
C GLY A 60 -3.05 -11.22 15.02
N LEU A 61 -3.67 -12.11 14.22
CA LEU A 61 -4.78 -11.71 13.36
C LEU A 61 -6.06 -11.59 14.18
N ASP A 62 -6.73 -10.44 14.07
CA ASP A 62 -8.00 -10.21 14.75
C ASP A 62 -9.17 -10.80 13.96
N ILE A 63 -9.32 -12.14 14.01
CA ILE A 63 -10.41 -12.84 13.34
C ILE A 63 -11.66 -12.80 14.21
N ILE A 64 -12.63 -12.00 13.82
CA ILE A 64 -13.92 -11.86 14.46
C ILE A 64 -14.88 -12.91 13.90
N SER A 65 -15.65 -13.53 14.80
CA SER A 65 -16.75 -14.42 14.46
C SER A 65 -18.08 -13.83 14.89
N SER A 66 -19.06 -13.82 14.00
CA SER A 66 -20.40 -13.30 14.26
C SER A 66 -21.45 -14.34 13.87
N ASN A 67 -22.44 -14.53 14.74
CA ASN A 67 -23.58 -15.40 14.46
C ASN A 67 -24.66 -14.61 13.74
N SER A 68 -24.90 -14.91 12.48
CA SER A 68 -26.03 -14.36 11.71
C SER A 68 -27.04 -15.49 11.46
N GLY A 69 -28.04 -15.60 12.29
CA GLY A 69 -29.06 -16.65 12.22
C GLY A 69 -28.46 -18.04 12.41
N ARG A 70 -28.55 -18.90 11.35
CA ARG A 70 -28.03 -20.29 11.38
C ARG A 70 -26.56 -20.41 10.98
N ASN A 71 -25.95 -19.35 10.49
CA ASN A 71 -24.59 -19.38 9.97
C ASN A 71 -23.66 -18.51 10.82
N CYS A 72 -22.49 -19.06 11.14
CA CYS A 72 -21.39 -18.28 11.69
C CYS A 72 -20.56 -17.69 10.54
N THR A 73 -20.30 -16.39 10.62
CA THR A 73 -19.51 -15.65 9.64
C THR A 73 -18.23 -15.16 10.29
N TYR A 74 -17.20 -14.94 9.47
CA TYR A 74 -15.86 -14.59 9.91
C TYR A 74 -15.35 -13.42 9.06
N HIS A 75 -14.63 -12.51 9.69
CA HIS A 75 -13.93 -11.41 9.02
C HIS A 75 -12.71 -10.98 9.82
N LEU A 76 -11.81 -10.24 9.19
CA LEU A 76 -10.71 -9.58 9.85
C LEU A 76 -11.20 -8.25 10.42
N GLY A 77 -11.17 -8.10 11.75
CA GLY A 77 -11.58 -6.87 12.44
C GLY A 77 -10.50 -5.80 12.34
N LYS A 78 -9.48 -5.91 13.18
CA LYS A 78 -8.41 -4.91 13.21
C LYS A 78 -7.41 -5.08 12.08
N ARG A 79 -7.15 -4.00 11.34
CA ARG A 79 -6.09 -3.90 10.33
C ARG A 79 -4.98 -2.98 10.81
N GLU A 80 -3.81 -3.06 10.16
CA GLU A 80 -2.70 -2.16 10.46
C GLU A 80 -3.07 -0.70 10.18
N PHE A 81 -3.85 -0.46 9.12
CA PHE A 81 -4.39 0.84 8.77
C PHE A 81 -5.92 0.80 8.70
N GLU A 82 -6.57 1.80 9.28
CA GLU A 82 -7.99 2.05 9.07
C GLU A 82 -8.24 2.58 7.65
N LEU A 83 -9.42 2.34 7.11
CA LEU A 83 -9.79 2.83 5.78
C LEU A 83 -9.67 4.36 5.66
N ALA A 84 -9.99 5.10 6.73
CA ALA A 84 -9.84 6.54 6.77
C ALA A 84 -8.39 6.99 6.64
N GLU A 85 -7.47 6.29 7.31
CA GLU A 85 -6.03 6.56 7.22
C GLU A 85 -5.49 6.29 5.81
N LEU A 86 -5.91 5.17 5.20
CA LEU A 86 -5.54 4.85 3.82
C LEU A 86 -6.05 5.92 2.83
N LYS A 87 -7.25 6.47 3.05
CA LYS A 87 -7.78 7.59 2.26
C LYS A 87 -6.88 8.82 2.37
N LEU A 88 -6.48 9.21 3.57
CA LEU A 88 -5.56 10.33 3.79
C LEU A 88 -4.21 10.10 3.10
N LEU A 89 -3.67 8.89 3.15
CA LEU A 89 -2.41 8.55 2.46
C LEU A 89 -2.56 8.64 0.94
N VAL A 90 -3.66 8.15 0.38
CA VAL A 90 -3.96 8.26 -1.07
C VAL A 90 -4.07 9.71 -1.48
N ASP A 91 -4.80 10.53 -0.74
CA ASP A 91 -4.96 11.97 -1.01
C ASP A 91 -3.63 12.71 -0.94
N SER A 92 -2.78 12.37 0.04
CA SER A 92 -1.44 12.93 0.18
C SER A 92 -0.56 12.62 -1.03
N VAL A 93 -0.57 11.36 -1.51
CA VAL A 93 0.16 10.94 -2.71
C VAL A 93 -0.36 11.65 -3.95
N GLN A 94 -1.68 11.83 -4.06
CA GLN A 94 -2.29 12.54 -5.20
C GLN A 94 -1.98 14.03 -5.17
N ALA A 95 -1.99 14.66 -3.99
CA ALA A 95 -1.71 16.08 -3.81
C ALA A 95 -0.25 16.44 -4.05
N ALA A 96 0.68 15.51 -3.86
CA ALA A 96 2.11 15.74 -4.00
C ALA A 96 2.51 16.08 -5.44
N ARG A 97 2.90 17.33 -5.70
CA ARG A 97 3.28 17.82 -7.03
C ARG A 97 4.59 17.23 -7.53
N PHE A 98 5.49 16.89 -6.62
CA PHE A 98 6.81 16.35 -6.96
C PHE A 98 6.77 14.86 -7.32
N ILE A 99 5.65 14.17 -7.06
CA ILE A 99 5.47 12.76 -7.45
C ILE A 99 4.82 12.71 -8.84
N PRO A 100 5.49 12.16 -9.88
CA PRO A 100 4.91 12.02 -11.21
C PRO A 100 3.66 11.14 -11.19
N ASP A 101 2.70 11.38 -12.09
CA ASP A 101 1.42 10.64 -12.12
C ASP A 101 1.61 9.12 -12.16
N LYS A 102 2.49 8.63 -13.03
CA LYS A 102 2.78 7.20 -13.11
C LYS A 102 3.24 6.61 -11.78
N LYS A 103 4.05 7.36 -11.01
CA LYS A 103 4.52 6.93 -9.70
C LYS A 103 3.44 7.03 -8.64
N SER A 104 2.60 8.08 -8.68
CA SER A 104 1.43 8.21 -7.81
C SER A 104 0.50 7.02 -7.95
N HIS A 105 0.10 6.66 -9.18
CA HIS A 105 -0.72 5.48 -9.42
C HIS A 105 -0.08 4.18 -8.92
N ALA A 106 1.23 4.03 -9.09
CA ALA A 106 1.93 2.85 -8.59
C ALA A 106 1.96 2.78 -7.05
N LEU A 107 2.07 3.92 -6.36
CA LEU A 107 2.00 4.01 -4.91
C LEU A 107 0.59 3.73 -4.39
N ILE A 108 -0.42 4.33 -5.02
CA ILE A 108 -1.83 4.11 -4.66
C ILE A 108 -2.19 2.64 -4.77
N ARG A 109 -1.81 1.95 -5.85
CA ARG A 109 -2.00 0.49 -5.99
C ARG A 109 -1.33 -0.34 -4.89
N LYS A 110 -0.27 0.17 -4.26
CA LYS A 110 0.34 -0.49 -3.09
C LYS A 110 -0.46 -0.24 -1.83
N LEU A 111 -0.98 0.98 -1.64
CA LEU A 111 -1.84 1.31 -0.51
C LEU A 111 -3.16 0.53 -0.56
N GLU A 112 -3.75 0.36 -1.75
CA GLU A 112 -4.96 -0.45 -1.95
C GLU A 112 -4.81 -1.89 -1.44
N LYS A 113 -3.61 -2.47 -1.52
CA LYS A 113 -3.34 -3.83 -1.03
C LYS A 113 -3.32 -3.95 0.50
N LEU A 114 -3.31 -2.84 1.23
CA LEU A 114 -3.39 -2.82 2.69
C LEU A 114 -4.85 -2.86 3.19
N ALA A 115 -5.80 -2.69 2.29
CA ALA A 115 -7.24 -2.81 2.53
C ALA A 115 -7.80 -4.14 1.98
N SER A 116 -9.07 -4.44 2.29
CA SER A 116 -9.78 -5.51 1.60
C SER A 116 -9.95 -5.17 0.11
N ARG A 117 -10.29 -6.16 -0.71
CA ARG A 117 -10.54 -5.96 -2.15
C ARG A 117 -11.64 -4.93 -2.39
N GLU A 118 -12.72 -4.96 -1.60
CA GLU A 118 -13.84 -4.04 -1.77
C GLU A 118 -13.49 -2.63 -1.28
N GLN A 119 -12.83 -2.51 -0.13
CA GLN A 119 -12.32 -1.24 0.37
C GLN A 119 -11.28 -0.64 -0.59
N GLY A 120 -10.39 -1.45 -1.15
CA GLY A 120 -9.40 -1.02 -2.14
C GLY A 120 -10.03 -0.40 -3.39
N LYS A 121 -11.16 -0.96 -3.89
CA LYS A 121 -11.93 -0.37 -4.98
C LYS A 121 -12.46 1.02 -4.63
N SER A 122 -12.82 1.26 -3.37
CA SER A 122 -13.29 2.58 -2.93
C SER A 122 -12.17 3.61 -2.94
N LEU A 123 -10.93 3.22 -2.64
CA LEU A 123 -9.76 4.10 -2.68
C LEU A 123 -9.42 4.58 -4.09
N GLN A 124 -9.71 3.78 -5.13
CA GLN A 124 -9.47 4.15 -6.53
C GLN A 124 -10.38 5.28 -7.03
N ARG A 125 -11.57 5.41 -6.46
CA ARG A 125 -12.56 6.40 -6.88
C ARG A 125 -12.30 7.80 -6.34
N GLN A 126 -11.27 7.98 -5.51
CA GLN A 126 -11.03 9.25 -4.83
C GLN A 126 -10.30 10.26 -5.68
N VAL A 127 -10.91 11.40 -5.72
CA VAL A 127 -10.52 12.76 -6.07
C VAL A 127 -9.33 12.90 -7.03
N VAL A 128 -9.67 13.02 -8.30
CA VAL A 128 -8.81 13.73 -9.27
C VAL A 128 -8.81 15.22 -8.85
N ILE A 129 -7.74 15.70 -8.25
CA ILE A 129 -7.56 17.13 -8.00
C ILE A 129 -7.31 17.78 -9.37
N ALA A 130 -8.37 18.27 -10.00
CA ALA A 130 -8.30 18.97 -11.27
C ALA A 130 -7.38 20.19 -11.13
N GLY A 131 -6.49 20.39 -12.13
CA GLY A 131 -5.67 21.59 -12.26
C GLY A 131 -4.30 21.59 -11.60
N ARG A 132 -3.88 20.52 -10.91
CA ARG A 132 -2.50 20.42 -10.41
C ARG A 132 -1.58 19.74 -11.43
N VAL A 133 -0.70 20.52 -12.02
CA VAL A 133 0.36 19.99 -12.91
C VAL A 133 1.40 19.29 -12.04
N LYS A 134 1.50 17.98 -12.18
CA LYS A 134 2.56 17.18 -11.56
C LYS A 134 3.84 17.26 -12.37
N THR A 135 4.97 17.04 -11.71
CA THR A 135 6.26 17.01 -12.40
C THR A 135 6.32 15.91 -13.46
N MET A 136 6.88 16.21 -14.61
CA MET A 136 7.20 15.21 -15.63
C MET A 136 8.54 14.49 -15.37
N ASN A 137 9.35 15.01 -14.45
CA ASN A 137 10.63 14.41 -14.11
C ASN A 137 10.45 13.14 -13.26
N ARG A 138 10.70 12.00 -13.88
CA ARG A 138 10.54 10.67 -13.26
C ARG A 138 11.50 10.40 -12.09
N ASN A 139 12.56 11.18 -11.96
CA ASN A 139 13.61 10.97 -10.97
C ASN A 139 13.51 11.91 -9.76
N VAL A 140 12.50 12.78 -9.69
CA VAL A 140 12.38 13.75 -8.59
C VAL A 140 12.33 13.07 -7.22
N TYR A 141 11.61 11.96 -7.09
CA TYR A 141 11.53 11.23 -5.82
C TYR A 141 12.90 10.67 -5.37
N LEU A 142 13.78 10.27 -6.33
CA LEU A 142 15.14 9.84 -6.02
C LEU A 142 16.02 11.03 -5.59
N THR A 143 15.76 12.21 -6.15
CA THR A 143 16.43 13.44 -5.72
C THR A 143 16.01 13.83 -4.32
N VAL A 144 14.72 13.73 -4.01
CA VAL A 144 14.18 13.94 -2.65
C VAL A 144 14.82 12.97 -1.65
N ASP A 145 14.91 11.69 -2.00
CA ASP A 145 15.54 10.66 -1.16
C ASP A 145 17.01 10.97 -0.87
N LYS A 146 17.79 11.35 -1.91
CA LYS A 146 19.19 11.78 -1.75
C LYS A 146 19.35 13.01 -0.87
N LEU A 147 18.43 13.98 -0.95
CA LEU A 147 18.43 15.16 -0.10
C LEU A 147 18.14 14.79 1.37
N HIS A 148 17.16 13.93 1.62
CA HIS A 148 16.91 13.39 2.96
C HIS A 148 18.14 12.68 3.53
N GLN A 149 18.77 11.83 2.73
CA GLN A 149 19.99 11.13 3.13
C GLN A 149 21.11 12.13 3.48
N ALA A 150 21.31 13.17 2.66
CA ALA A 150 22.32 14.20 2.90
C ALA A 150 22.04 15.01 4.19
N ILE A 151 20.77 15.32 4.46
CA ILE A 151 20.35 15.98 5.73
C ILE A 151 20.66 15.07 6.92
N ASN A 152 20.26 13.81 6.86
CA ASN A 152 20.43 12.85 7.97
C ASN A 152 21.90 12.55 8.28
N THR A 153 22.76 12.60 7.27
CA THR A 153 24.21 12.34 7.41
C THR A 153 25.05 13.62 7.53
N ASN A 154 24.42 14.79 7.56
CA ASN A 154 25.08 16.10 7.63
C ASN A 154 26.16 16.32 6.56
N VAL A 155 25.90 15.86 5.32
CA VAL A 155 26.81 16.04 4.19
C VAL A 155 26.32 17.10 3.23
N GLN A 156 27.27 17.71 2.51
CA GLN A 156 26.96 18.67 1.48
C GLN A 156 26.47 17.99 0.20
N VAL A 157 25.59 18.68 -0.52
CA VAL A 157 25.12 18.25 -1.84
C VAL A 157 25.64 19.21 -2.92
N ARG A 158 25.92 18.67 -4.10
CA ARG A 158 26.36 19.45 -5.26
C ARG A 158 25.34 19.26 -6.38
N PHE A 159 24.97 20.35 -7.05
CA PHE A 159 24.02 20.31 -8.16
C PHE A 159 24.28 21.43 -9.16
N HIS A 160 23.76 21.26 -10.39
CA HIS A 160 23.70 22.30 -11.39
C HIS A 160 22.34 22.99 -11.33
N TYR A 161 22.36 24.31 -11.23
CA TYR A 161 21.15 25.10 -11.33
C TYR A 161 20.89 25.41 -12.80
N THR A 162 19.71 25.06 -13.30
CA THR A 162 19.30 25.34 -14.68
C THR A 162 18.14 26.33 -14.73
N ARG A 163 18.03 27.09 -15.81
CA ARG A 163 16.90 28.00 -16.09
C ARG A 163 16.44 27.81 -17.52
N TRP A 164 15.19 28.09 -17.76
CA TRP A 164 14.67 28.17 -19.12
C TRP A 164 15.14 29.47 -19.79
N ASN A 165 15.64 29.38 -21.03
CA ASN A 165 15.89 30.53 -21.87
C ASN A 165 14.60 30.91 -22.65
N THR A 166 14.68 31.98 -23.42
CA THR A 166 13.58 32.47 -24.28
C THR A 166 13.18 31.47 -25.38
N ARG A 167 14.06 30.53 -25.72
CA ARG A 167 13.81 29.44 -26.69
C ARG A 167 13.24 28.18 -26.03
N LYS A 168 12.86 28.22 -24.75
CA LYS A 168 12.38 27.09 -23.96
C LYS A 168 13.41 25.93 -23.84
N GLU A 169 14.70 26.25 -23.83
CA GLU A 169 15.79 25.33 -23.60
C GLU A 169 16.28 25.44 -22.15
N LEU A 170 16.62 24.32 -21.51
CA LEU A 170 17.23 24.32 -20.19
C LEU A 170 18.72 24.67 -20.33
N VAL A 171 19.10 25.85 -19.87
CA VAL A 171 20.51 26.33 -19.88
C VAL A 171 21.04 26.35 -18.44
N PRO A 172 22.30 25.94 -18.25
CA PRO A 172 22.92 26.04 -16.93
C PRO A 172 23.01 27.49 -16.46
N ARG A 173 22.70 27.72 -15.19
CA ARG A 173 22.97 29.00 -14.52
C ARG A 173 24.45 29.04 -14.12
N ASN A 174 25.02 30.21 -13.92
CA ASN A 174 26.39 30.39 -13.47
C ASN A 174 27.43 29.68 -14.36
N LYS A 175 27.29 29.81 -15.70
CA LYS A 175 28.20 29.19 -16.69
C LYS A 175 28.41 27.65 -16.51
N GLY A 176 27.47 26.95 -15.88
CA GLY A 176 27.58 25.52 -15.66
C GLY A 176 28.41 25.11 -14.45
N ASN A 177 28.80 26.05 -13.58
CA ASN A 177 29.50 25.71 -12.34
C ASN A 177 28.58 24.98 -11.35
N TRP A 178 29.19 24.13 -10.54
CA TRP A 178 28.52 23.43 -9.46
C TRP A 178 28.13 24.37 -8.33
N PHE A 179 26.92 24.24 -7.84
CA PHE A 179 26.51 24.79 -6.56
C PHE A 179 26.71 23.73 -5.48
N GLN A 180 27.28 24.13 -4.38
CA GLN A 180 27.53 23.27 -3.21
C GLN A 180 26.83 23.89 -2.00
N VAL A 181 25.97 23.13 -1.34
CA VAL A 181 25.18 23.60 -0.20
C VAL A 181 25.11 22.52 0.88
N SER A 182 24.95 22.95 2.12
CA SER A 182 24.62 22.08 3.25
C SER A 182 23.11 22.11 3.44
N PRO A 183 22.39 21.04 3.11
CA PRO A 183 20.93 21.00 3.29
C PRO A 183 20.60 20.82 4.79
N TRP A 184 19.70 21.63 5.31
CA TRP A 184 19.27 21.56 6.72
C TRP A 184 17.86 21.02 6.87
N LEU A 185 17.01 21.42 5.94
CA LEU A 185 15.57 21.14 5.96
C LEU A 185 15.04 21.11 4.52
N MET A 186 14.06 20.25 4.29
CA MET A 186 13.31 20.24 3.04
C MET A 186 11.85 20.60 3.31
N ILE A 187 11.34 21.59 2.59
CA ILE A 187 9.94 21.99 2.62
C ILE A 187 9.30 21.51 1.33
N LEU A 188 8.29 20.67 1.46
CA LEU A 188 7.47 20.18 0.34
C LEU A 188 6.15 20.96 0.33
N SER A 189 5.88 21.70 -0.74
CA SER A 189 4.66 22.50 -0.92
C SER A 189 3.87 22.08 -2.17
#